data_de2c282c890c73c040d7dcd96b5c3469
#
_entry.id   de2c282c890c73c040d7dcd96b5c3469
#
_cell.length_a   1.000
_cell.length_b   1.000
_cell.length_c   1.000
_cell.angle_alpha   90.00
_cell.angle_beta   90.00
_cell.angle_gamma   90.00
#
_symmetry.space_group_name_H-M   'P 1'
#
loop_
_entity.id
_entity.type
_entity.pdbx_description
1 polymer ?
#
loop_
_entity_poly.entity_id
_entity_poly.type
_entity_poly.pdbx_seq_one_letter_code
_entity_poly.pdbx_strand_id
1 'polypeptide(L)'
;MGLLGAGILPSNSYADEGDITKVQSNSSNKPPEGRVLNYIDTKESNEFLTDKEVKSINLSSLNAIYHEVKNIAVSKSEDELNRIVAEKIKNNQSVSLRSAYSFQIPGFGTLTDAEVDLAKKNPFEFVTYGACSVLAKTTSEKYYSNSTLYQGNGDAFRHSFGNAALTKELGAIKGRDVGVARAKVWTDSHEQYSSGVDKEMDLYNNEVGRTIAYNNYSWSINLYSSHIRNEVANGSMVRIAEDKLVRTNGDL
;
A
#
# COMPACT_ATOMS: atom_id res chain seq x y z
N MET A 1 -39.32 42.22 24.29
CA MET A 1 -39.71 41.67 22.97
C MET A 1 -38.41 41.50 22.17
N GLY A 2 -37.90 40.30 22.10
CA GLY A 2 -36.69 39.98 21.34
C GLY A 2 -36.99 38.76 20.47
N LEU A 3 -36.97 38.94 19.15
CA LEU A 3 -37.16 37.89 18.18
C LEU A 3 -35.94 37.01 18.11
N LEU A 4 -36.12 35.72 18.37
CA LEU A 4 -35.16 34.67 18.08
C LEU A 4 -35.20 34.40 16.56
N GLY A 5 -34.11 34.72 15.87
CA GLY A 5 -33.88 34.30 14.47
C GLY A 5 -33.43 32.88 14.45
N ALA A 6 -34.25 31.98 13.89
CA ALA A 6 -33.84 30.63 13.57
C ALA A 6 -32.90 30.63 12.35
N GLY A 7 -31.64 30.34 12.56
CA GLY A 7 -30.68 30.08 11.47
C GLY A 7 -30.99 28.79 10.77
N ILE A 8 -31.34 28.88 9.48
CA ILE A 8 -31.51 27.75 8.58
C ILE A 8 -30.09 27.26 8.22
N LEU A 9 -29.76 26.04 8.61
CA LEU A 9 -28.57 25.34 8.13
C LEU A 9 -28.73 25.04 6.63
N PRO A 10 -27.70 25.25 5.80
CA PRO A 10 -27.79 24.89 4.41
C PRO A 10 -27.88 23.37 4.27
N SER A 11 -28.91 22.91 3.56
CA SER A 11 -29.04 21.53 3.13
C SER A 11 -27.86 21.16 2.24
N ASN A 12 -27.06 20.17 2.64
CA ASN A 12 -26.10 19.54 1.77
C ASN A 12 -26.86 18.90 0.59
N SER A 13 -26.75 19.50 -0.59
CA SER A 13 -27.15 18.87 -1.82
C SER A 13 -26.19 17.72 -2.07
N TYR A 14 -26.66 16.49 -1.99
CA TYR A 14 -25.95 15.31 -2.46
C TYR A 14 -25.60 15.52 -3.94
N ALA A 15 -24.31 15.54 -4.23
CA ALA A 15 -23.85 15.57 -5.60
C ALA A 15 -24.25 14.26 -6.29
N ASP A 16 -24.81 14.43 -7.49
CA ASP A 16 -25.24 13.40 -8.43
C ASP A 16 -24.20 12.25 -8.50
N GLU A 17 -24.67 10.99 -8.38
CA GLU A 17 -23.85 9.77 -8.54
C GLU A 17 -23.48 9.57 -10.02
N GLY A 18 -22.70 10.50 -10.58
CA GLY A 18 -22.23 10.44 -11.96
C GLY A 18 -21.25 9.29 -12.17
N ASP A 19 -21.46 8.56 -13.25
CA ASP A 19 -20.55 7.54 -13.78
C ASP A 19 -19.10 8.08 -13.88
N ILE A 20 -18.19 7.55 -13.06
CA ILE A 20 -16.80 8.03 -12.96
C ILE A 20 -15.82 7.34 -13.92
N THR A 21 -16.32 6.70 -14.98
CA THR A 21 -15.47 6.06 -16.02
C THR A 21 -14.51 7.03 -16.72
N LYS A 22 -14.55 8.33 -16.38
CA LYS A 22 -13.68 9.40 -16.90
C LYS A 22 -13.07 10.26 -15.80
N VAL A 23 -12.75 9.73 -14.63
CA VAL A 23 -12.02 10.51 -13.63
C VAL A 23 -10.58 10.68 -14.09
N GLN A 24 -10.32 11.74 -14.83
CA GLN A 24 -8.97 12.24 -15.03
C GLN A 24 -8.47 12.79 -13.69
N SER A 25 -7.49 12.11 -13.08
CA SER A 25 -6.71 12.69 -12.00
C SER A 25 -6.14 14.02 -12.49
N ASN A 26 -6.27 15.10 -11.72
CA ASN A 26 -5.66 16.38 -12.04
C ASN A 26 -4.17 16.18 -12.31
N SER A 27 -3.77 16.32 -13.56
CA SER A 27 -2.48 15.90 -14.13
C SER A 27 -1.26 16.71 -13.67
N SER A 28 -1.45 17.77 -12.86
CA SER A 28 -0.36 18.69 -12.51
C SER A 28 0.60 18.20 -11.43
N ASN A 29 0.28 17.11 -10.68
CA ASN A 29 1.07 16.61 -9.56
C ASN A 29 1.37 15.10 -9.62
N LYS A 30 1.25 14.46 -10.77
CA LYS A 30 1.65 13.05 -10.93
C LYS A 30 3.16 12.89 -10.80
N PRO A 31 3.63 11.80 -10.17
CA PRO A 31 5.04 11.43 -10.22
C PRO A 31 5.49 11.30 -11.69
N PRO A 32 6.74 11.66 -12.04
CA PRO A 32 7.24 11.57 -13.40
C PRO A 32 7.39 10.10 -13.83
N GLU A 33 6.39 9.54 -14.46
CA GLU A 33 6.37 8.15 -14.93
C GLU A 33 7.58 7.76 -15.80
N GLY A 34 8.07 8.69 -16.62
CA GLY A 34 9.17 8.41 -17.56
C GLY A 34 10.55 8.22 -16.93
N ARG A 35 10.81 8.76 -15.73
CA ARG A 35 12.09 8.56 -15.02
C ARG A 35 12.11 7.28 -14.21
N VAL A 36 10.95 6.77 -13.86
CA VAL A 36 10.74 5.65 -12.97
C VAL A 36 10.92 4.33 -13.71
N LEU A 37 10.47 4.26 -14.98
CA LEU A 37 10.54 3.04 -15.79
C LEU A 37 11.97 2.60 -16.12
N ASN A 38 12.95 3.51 -16.20
CA ASN A 38 14.33 3.17 -16.51
C ASN A 38 15.11 2.58 -15.32
N TYR A 39 14.56 2.61 -14.10
CA TYR A 39 15.23 2.05 -12.91
C TYR A 39 14.90 0.57 -12.68
N ILE A 40 13.91 0.04 -13.34
CA ILE A 40 13.31 -1.26 -13.01
C ILE A 40 14.15 -2.45 -13.49
N ASP A 41 15.08 -2.30 -14.46
CA ASP A 41 15.46 -3.52 -15.21
C ASP A 41 16.91 -3.62 -15.71
N THR A 42 17.91 -3.03 -15.12
CA THR A 42 19.29 -3.12 -15.65
C THR A 42 20.27 -3.99 -14.87
N LYS A 43 19.85 -4.61 -13.78
CA LYS A 43 20.67 -5.61 -13.09
C LYS A 43 20.02 -6.97 -13.16
N GLU A 44 20.68 -7.96 -13.77
CA GLU A 44 20.50 -9.37 -13.43
C GLU A 44 20.70 -9.48 -11.91
N SER A 45 19.59 -9.38 -11.16
CA SER A 45 19.64 -9.47 -9.72
C SER A 45 19.80 -10.93 -9.34
N ASN A 46 20.86 -11.24 -8.61
CA ASN A 46 21.01 -12.54 -7.98
C ASN A 46 19.78 -12.83 -7.10
N GLU A 47 19.24 -14.03 -7.19
CA GLU A 47 18.24 -14.49 -6.26
C GLU A 47 18.89 -14.77 -4.90
N PHE A 48 18.38 -14.12 -3.84
CA PHE A 48 18.84 -14.31 -2.46
C PHE A 48 18.04 -15.36 -1.72
N LEU A 49 16.80 -15.60 -2.17
CA LEU A 49 15.84 -16.52 -1.59
C LEU A 49 15.29 -17.46 -2.65
N THR A 50 14.86 -18.63 -2.22
CA THR A 50 14.09 -19.58 -3.02
C THR A 50 12.59 -19.33 -2.84
N ASP A 51 11.76 -19.84 -3.77
CA ASP A 51 10.29 -19.84 -3.66
C ASP A 51 9.82 -20.41 -2.32
N LYS A 52 10.45 -21.52 -1.88
CA LYS A 52 10.11 -22.16 -0.62
C LYS A 52 10.37 -21.24 0.58
N GLU A 53 11.49 -20.54 0.58
CA GLU A 53 11.84 -19.60 1.64
C GLU A 53 10.88 -18.41 1.68
N VAL A 54 10.52 -17.85 0.53
CA VAL A 54 9.52 -16.78 0.44
C VAL A 54 8.15 -17.25 0.90
N LYS A 55 7.67 -18.41 0.42
CA LYS A 55 6.32 -18.93 0.72
C LYS A 55 6.17 -19.48 2.14
N SER A 56 7.26 -19.70 2.87
CA SER A 56 7.21 -20.27 4.23
C SER A 56 7.33 -19.26 5.36
N ILE A 57 7.70 -18.01 5.09
CA ILE A 57 7.77 -16.99 6.13
C ILE A 57 6.38 -16.39 6.40
N ASN A 58 6.08 -16.13 7.66
CA ASN A 58 4.82 -15.49 8.04
C ASN A 58 4.96 -13.97 8.16
N LEU A 59 3.82 -13.28 8.10
CA LEU A 59 3.77 -11.82 8.09
C LEU A 59 4.32 -11.19 9.38
N SER A 60 4.10 -11.82 10.54
CA SER A 60 4.65 -11.36 11.82
C SER A 60 6.18 -11.39 11.82
N SER A 61 6.77 -12.44 11.22
CA SER A 61 8.22 -12.55 11.07
C SER A 61 8.76 -11.50 10.09
N LEU A 62 8.08 -11.23 8.96
CA LEU A 62 8.48 -10.15 8.05
C LEU A 62 8.49 -8.80 8.77
N ASN A 63 7.43 -8.50 9.51
CA ASN A 63 7.33 -7.25 10.27
C ASN A 63 8.43 -7.15 11.35
N ALA A 64 8.73 -8.24 12.07
CA ALA A 64 9.80 -8.26 13.05
C ALA A 64 11.16 -8.01 12.41
N ILE A 65 11.49 -8.72 11.32
CA ILE A 65 12.74 -8.53 10.59
C ILE A 65 12.86 -7.08 10.06
N TYR A 66 11.78 -6.51 9.52
CA TYR A 66 11.79 -5.12 9.09
C TYR A 66 12.18 -4.17 10.23
N HIS A 67 11.59 -4.31 11.42
CA HIS A 67 11.91 -3.47 12.57
C HIS A 67 13.35 -3.63 13.07
N GLU A 68 13.96 -4.80 12.91
CA GLU A 68 15.36 -5.02 13.23
C GLU A 68 16.32 -4.34 12.24
N VAL A 69 15.98 -4.33 10.95
CA VAL A 69 16.91 -3.91 9.90
C VAL A 69 16.73 -2.46 9.44
N LYS A 70 15.56 -1.83 9.65
CA LYS A 70 15.28 -0.49 9.14
C LYS A 70 16.28 0.58 9.62
N ASN A 71 16.79 0.46 10.85
CA ASN A 71 17.70 1.45 11.42
C ASN A 71 19.12 1.34 10.82
N ILE A 72 19.52 0.16 10.35
CA ILE A 72 20.81 -0.04 9.70
C ILE A 72 20.75 0.18 8.18
N ALA A 73 19.54 0.23 7.61
CA ALA A 73 19.34 0.29 6.17
C ALA A 73 19.98 1.52 5.50
N VAL A 74 19.97 2.66 6.18
CA VAL A 74 20.52 3.93 5.67
C VAL A 74 22.05 3.86 5.48
N SER A 75 22.74 2.98 6.22
CA SER A 75 24.20 2.85 6.22
C SER A 75 24.74 1.71 5.35
N LYS A 76 23.86 0.95 4.71
CA LYS A 76 24.20 -0.26 3.96
C LYS A 76 23.89 -0.13 2.48
N SER A 77 24.67 -0.82 1.66
CA SER A 77 24.31 -1.01 0.25
C SER A 77 23.07 -1.92 0.14
N GLU A 78 22.36 -1.80 -0.98
CA GLU A 78 21.20 -2.64 -1.26
C GLU A 78 21.52 -4.14 -1.23
N ASP A 79 22.65 -4.53 -1.81
CA ASP A 79 23.12 -5.92 -1.84
C ASP A 79 23.42 -6.45 -0.42
N GLU A 80 24.09 -5.65 0.42
CA GLU A 80 24.30 -6.00 1.83
C GLU A 80 22.99 -6.16 2.59
N LEU A 81 22.03 -5.25 2.39
CA LEU A 81 20.71 -5.33 3.04
C LEU A 81 19.97 -6.59 2.61
N ASN A 82 19.95 -6.88 1.31
CA ASN A 82 19.30 -8.07 0.79
C ASN A 82 19.93 -9.35 1.36
N ARG A 83 21.26 -9.43 1.50
CA ARG A 83 21.93 -10.57 2.14
C ARG A 83 21.57 -10.71 3.61
N ILE A 84 21.65 -9.62 4.39
CA ILE A 84 21.29 -9.62 5.82
C ILE A 84 19.84 -10.09 6.02
N VAL A 85 18.92 -9.55 5.23
CA VAL A 85 17.49 -9.91 5.34
C VAL A 85 17.24 -11.34 4.90
N ALA A 86 17.86 -11.79 3.81
CA ALA A 86 17.73 -13.18 3.36
C ALA A 86 18.23 -14.17 4.43
N GLU A 87 19.37 -13.91 5.08
CA GLU A 87 19.84 -14.73 6.20
C GLU A 87 18.87 -14.77 7.38
N LYS A 88 18.29 -13.60 7.74
CA LYS A 88 17.27 -13.55 8.80
C LYS A 88 16.01 -14.35 8.44
N ILE A 89 15.56 -14.27 7.19
CA ILE A 89 14.43 -15.07 6.69
C ILE A 89 14.76 -16.57 6.79
N LYS A 90 15.92 -17.00 6.31
CA LYS A 90 16.37 -18.41 6.37
C LYS A 90 16.47 -18.94 7.80
N ASN A 91 17.01 -18.13 8.70
CA ASN A 91 17.16 -18.51 10.12
C ASN A 91 15.80 -18.59 10.83
N ASN A 92 14.84 -17.75 10.47
CA ASN A 92 13.49 -17.77 11.05
C ASN A 92 12.72 -19.05 10.69
N GLN A 93 12.97 -19.65 9.56
CA GLN A 93 12.35 -20.90 9.11
C GLN A 93 12.77 -22.11 9.96
N SER A 94 13.99 -22.13 10.48
CA SER A 94 14.47 -23.23 11.33
C SER A 94 13.67 -23.35 12.64
N VAL A 95 13.02 -22.27 13.08
CA VAL A 95 12.16 -22.21 14.26
C VAL A 95 10.70 -22.53 13.91
N SER A 96 10.27 -22.27 12.66
CA SER A 96 8.86 -22.29 12.22
C SER A 96 8.42 -23.60 11.55
N LEU A 97 9.25 -24.64 11.46
CA LEU A 97 8.90 -25.94 10.83
C LEU A 97 7.71 -26.69 11.51
N ARG A 98 7.04 -26.09 12.47
CA ARG A 98 5.87 -26.67 13.17
C ARG A 98 4.52 -26.11 12.74
N SER A 99 4.45 -25.19 11.78
CA SER A 99 3.17 -24.62 11.33
C SER A 99 3.16 -24.49 9.82
N ALA A 100 2.70 -25.54 9.13
CA ALA A 100 2.42 -25.52 7.70
C ALA A 100 1.12 -24.75 7.43
N TYR A 101 1.15 -23.44 7.53
CA TYR A 101 0.09 -22.58 7.02
C TYR A 101 0.61 -21.83 5.81
N SER A 102 -0.15 -21.91 4.70
CA SER A 102 0.07 -21.09 3.53
C SER A 102 0.19 -19.62 3.94
N PHE A 103 1.20 -18.93 3.42
CA PHE A 103 1.40 -17.52 3.63
C PHE A 103 0.19 -16.75 3.07
N GLN A 104 -0.66 -16.30 3.95
CA GLN A 104 -1.71 -15.34 3.62
C GLN A 104 -1.34 -14.02 4.29
N ILE A 105 -1.20 -12.97 3.51
CA ILE A 105 -1.21 -11.62 4.05
C ILE A 105 -2.66 -11.33 4.42
N PRO A 106 -3.03 -11.24 5.71
CA PRO A 106 -4.42 -11.01 6.08
C PRO A 106 -4.93 -9.71 5.45
N GLY A 107 -5.97 -9.81 4.63
CA GLY A 107 -6.50 -8.69 3.87
C GLY A 107 -5.82 -8.44 2.51
N PHE A 108 -4.78 -9.22 2.15
CA PHE A 108 -4.09 -9.18 0.86
C PHE A 108 -4.01 -10.56 0.16
N GLY A 109 -4.56 -11.60 0.75
CA GLY A 109 -4.53 -12.93 0.14
C GLY A 109 -3.17 -13.62 0.16
N THR A 110 -2.95 -14.53 -0.78
CA THR A 110 -1.69 -15.25 -1.01
C THR A 110 -0.79 -14.42 -1.90
N LEU A 111 0.54 -14.49 -1.70
CA LEU A 111 1.49 -13.87 -2.63
C LEU A 111 1.26 -14.38 -4.05
N THR A 112 1.26 -13.48 -5.00
CA THR A 112 1.25 -13.80 -6.44
C THR A 112 2.63 -14.32 -6.86
N ASP A 113 2.71 -14.95 -8.04
CA ASP A 113 4.00 -15.39 -8.57
C ASP A 113 4.94 -14.20 -8.83
N ALA A 114 4.39 -13.06 -9.26
CA ALA A 114 5.17 -11.84 -9.45
C ALA A 114 5.73 -11.29 -8.12
N GLU A 115 4.95 -11.33 -7.04
CA GLU A 115 5.43 -10.94 -5.71
C GLU A 115 6.51 -11.91 -5.19
N VAL A 116 6.37 -13.21 -5.45
CA VAL A 116 7.40 -14.21 -5.10
C VAL A 116 8.70 -13.94 -5.84
N ASP A 117 8.65 -13.66 -7.14
CA ASP A 117 9.83 -13.32 -7.93
C ASP A 117 10.52 -12.02 -7.47
N LEU A 118 9.74 -11.02 -7.10
CA LEU A 118 10.26 -9.80 -6.48
C LEU A 118 10.93 -10.08 -5.15
N ALA A 119 10.32 -10.89 -4.29
CA ALA A 119 10.82 -11.21 -2.96
C ALA A 119 12.15 -11.98 -3.01
N LYS A 120 12.30 -12.91 -3.96
CA LYS A 120 13.57 -13.65 -4.15
C LYS A 120 14.73 -12.71 -4.44
N LYS A 121 14.49 -11.69 -5.24
CA LYS A 121 15.50 -10.73 -5.72
C LYS A 121 15.71 -9.54 -4.78
N ASN A 122 14.69 -9.19 -3.99
CA ASN A 122 14.68 -7.97 -3.15
C ASN A 122 14.16 -8.27 -1.73
N PRO A 123 14.87 -9.10 -0.94
CA PRO A 123 14.43 -9.47 0.42
C PRO A 123 14.17 -8.28 1.34
N PHE A 124 14.95 -7.20 1.25
CA PHE A 124 14.72 -6.00 2.05
C PHE A 124 13.42 -5.29 1.69
N GLU A 125 13.12 -5.14 0.40
CA GLU A 125 11.84 -4.58 -0.02
C GLU A 125 10.67 -5.49 0.37
N PHE A 126 10.85 -6.80 0.35
CA PHE A 126 9.84 -7.77 0.76
C PHE A 126 9.44 -7.61 2.23
N VAL A 127 10.41 -7.50 3.15
CA VAL A 127 10.07 -7.27 4.56
C VAL A 127 9.46 -5.89 4.79
N THR A 128 9.86 -4.87 4.02
CA THR A 128 9.28 -3.53 4.06
C THR A 128 7.84 -3.55 3.57
N TYR A 129 7.57 -4.22 2.45
CA TYR A 129 6.23 -4.41 1.90
C TYR A 129 5.31 -5.13 2.91
N GLY A 130 5.78 -6.23 3.50
CA GLY A 130 5.03 -6.95 4.53
C GLY A 130 4.72 -6.08 5.75
N ALA A 131 5.68 -5.30 6.24
CA ALA A 131 5.47 -4.39 7.37
C ALA A 131 4.45 -3.28 7.05
N CYS A 132 4.53 -2.67 5.86
CA CYS A 132 3.56 -1.66 5.42
C CYS A 132 2.15 -2.27 5.24
N SER A 133 2.06 -3.51 4.79
CA SER A 133 0.79 -4.24 4.66
C SER A 133 0.13 -4.50 6.03
N VAL A 134 0.92 -4.92 7.04
CA VAL A 134 0.43 -5.04 8.43
C VAL A 134 -0.09 -3.72 8.94
N LEU A 135 0.70 -2.66 8.74
CA LEU A 135 0.36 -1.32 9.20
C LEU A 135 -0.93 -0.81 8.54
N ALA A 136 -1.09 -0.98 7.23
CA ALA A 136 -2.26 -0.56 6.50
C ALA A 136 -3.52 -1.31 6.97
N LYS A 137 -3.42 -2.64 7.11
CA LYS A 137 -4.50 -3.49 7.61
C LYS A 137 -4.93 -3.07 9.01
N THR A 138 -4.01 -3.05 9.97
CA THR A 138 -4.35 -2.76 11.37
C THR A 138 -4.88 -1.34 11.55
N THR A 139 -4.42 -0.39 10.74
CA THR A 139 -4.91 0.99 10.76
C THR A 139 -6.31 1.08 10.14
N SER A 140 -6.56 0.36 9.05
CA SER A 140 -7.89 0.28 8.43
C SER A 140 -8.91 -0.32 9.40
N GLU A 141 -8.60 -1.46 10.00
CA GLU A 141 -9.46 -2.13 11.00
C GLU A 141 -9.74 -1.26 12.24
N LYS A 142 -8.83 -0.36 12.57
CA LYS A 142 -9.03 0.58 13.70
C LYS A 142 -10.07 1.66 13.39
N TYR A 143 -10.17 2.10 12.14
CA TYR A 143 -10.94 3.29 11.77
C TYR A 143 -12.21 3.00 11.00
N TYR A 144 -12.34 1.80 10.42
CA TYR A 144 -13.44 1.44 9.54
C TYR A 144 -14.14 0.16 10.03
N SER A 145 -15.45 0.09 9.81
CA SER A 145 -16.24 -1.11 10.12
C SER A 145 -15.87 -2.28 9.21
N ASN A 146 -16.07 -3.50 9.70
CA ASN A 146 -15.76 -4.72 8.93
C ASN A 146 -16.49 -4.77 7.57
N SER A 147 -17.68 -4.16 7.47
CA SER A 147 -18.46 -4.12 6.23
C SER A 147 -17.83 -3.27 5.13
N THR A 148 -16.88 -2.37 5.47
CA THR A 148 -16.22 -1.48 4.51
C THR A 148 -14.78 -1.91 4.20
N LEU A 149 -14.27 -2.96 4.86
CA LEU A 149 -12.88 -3.43 4.68
C LEU A 149 -12.65 -4.23 3.38
N TYR A 150 -13.72 -4.53 2.65
CA TYR A 150 -13.68 -5.13 1.32
C TYR A 150 -14.56 -4.32 0.38
N GLN A 151 -14.00 -3.84 -0.71
CA GLN A 151 -14.66 -3.01 -1.74
C GLN A 151 -15.27 -1.69 -1.24
N GLY A 152 -15.08 -1.34 0.02
CA GLY A 152 -15.64 -0.16 0.67
C GLY A 152 -14.60 0.93 0.99
N ASN A 153 -15.00 1.87 1.84
CA ASN A 153 -14.13 2.98 2.27
C ASN A 153 -12.88 2.51 3.03
N GLY A 154 -13.02 1.47 3.88
CA GLY A 154 -11.91 0.88 4.61
C GLY A 154 -10.90 0.20 3.69
N ASP A 155 -11.36 -0.36 2.58
CA ASP A 155 -10.52 -0.94 1.54
C ASP A 155 -9.76 0.15 0.77
N ALA A 156 -10.46 1.18 0.31
CA ALA A 156 -9.86 2.35 -0.35
C ALA A 156 -8.78 3.00 0.53
N PHE A 157 -9.05 3.15 1.83
CA PHE A 157 -8.07 3.63 2.80
C PHE A 157 -6.86 2.69 2.88
N ARG A 158 -7.08 1.39 3.01
CA ARG A 158 -6.02 0.37 3.15
C ARG A 158 -5.05 0.41 1.96
N HIS A 159 -5.57 0.44 0.75
CA HIS A 159 -4.77 0.51 -0.48
C HIS A 159 -3.99 1.82 -0.57
N SER A 160 -4.62 2.95 -0.34
CA SER A 160 -3.97 4.26 -0.41
C SER A 160 -2.94 4.45 0.70
N PHE A 161 -3.27 4.12 1.94
CA PHE A 161 -2.36 4.28 3.08
C PHE A 161 -1.17 3.32 3.00
N GLY A 162 -1.40 2.07 2.60
CA GLY A 162 -0.34 1.08 2.39
C GLY A 162 0.67 1.54 1.34
N ASN A 163 0.19 2.08 0.21
CA ASN A 163 1.03 2.64 -0.84
C ASN A 163 1.79 3.89 -0.39
N ALA A 164 1.16 4.78 0.36
CA ALA A 164 1.84 5.96 0.91
C ALA A 164 2.95 5.56 1.89
N ALA A 165 2.69 4.62 2.78
CA ALA A 165 3.68 4.10 3.73
C ALA A 165 4.83 3.41 2.99
N LEU A 166 4.54 2.51 2.04
CA LEU A 166 5.55 1.80 1.28
C LEU A 166 6.43 2.75 0.45
N THR A 167 5.84 3.74 -0.20
CA THR A 167 6.57 4.81 -0.91
C THR A 167 7.54 5.53 0.01
N LYS A 168 7.09 5.89 1.20
CA LYS A 168 7.90 6.59 2.21
C LYS A 168 9.07 5.73 2.69
N GLU A 169 8.80 4.48 3.07
CA GLU A 169 9.80 3.60 3.64
C GLU A 169 10.88 3.18 2.61
N LEU A 170 10.48 2.82 1.40
CA LEU A 170 11.43 2.51 0.33
C LEU A 170 12.19 3.76 -0.13
N GLY A 171 11.53 4.90 -0.20
CA GLY A 171 12.15 6.16 -0.59
C GLY A 171 13.12 6.70 0.46
N ALA A 172 12.95 6.39 1.74
CA ALA A 172 13.89 6.80 2.78
C ALA A 172 15.33 6.30 2.55
N ILE A 173 15.48 5.18 1.83
CA ILE A 173 16.76 4.56 1.53
C ILE A 173 17.22 4.86 0.10
N LYS A 174 16.31 4.82 -0.85
CA LYS A 174 16.60 4.87 -2.29
C LYS A 174 16.30 6.22 -2.94
N GLY A 175 15.74 7.17 -2.19
CA GLY A 175 15.22 8.42 -2.71
C GLY A 175 13.74 8.35 -3.12
N ARG A 176 13.08 9.50 -3.06
CA ARG A 176 11.62 9.62 -3.26
C ARG A 176 11.11 9.00 -4.56
N ASP A 177 11.76 9.30 -5.68
CA ASP A 177 11.33 8.85 -7.01
C ASP A 177 11.42 7.31 -7.12
N VAL A 178 12.49 6.72 -6.57
CA VAL A 178 12.66 5.27 -6.51
C VAL A 178 11.63 4.64 -5.58
N GLY A 179 11.33 5.27 -4.45
CA GLY A 179 10.31 4.81 -3.52
C GLY A 179 8.94 4.66 -4.18
N VAL A 180 8.52 5.66 -4.97
CA VAL A 180 7.26 5.61 -5.75
C VAL A 180 7.28 4.46 -6.76
N ALA A 181 8.38 4.34 -7.51
CA ALA A 181 8.52 3.30 -8.53
C ALA A 181 8.43 1.90 -7.93
N ARG A 182 9.18 1.67 -6.86
CA ARG A 182 9.23 0.36 -6.22
C ARG A 182 7.91 0.02 -5.52
N ALA A 183 7.26 1.00 -4.86
CA ALA A 183 5.92 0.81 -4.32
C ALA A 183 4.92 0.40 -5.41
N LYS A 184 4.98 1.04 -6.60
CA LYS A 184 4.14 0.66 -7.74
C LYS A 184 4.41 -0.77 -8.19
N VAL A 185 5.67 -1.17 -8.35
CA VAL A 185 6.04 -2.53 -8.78
C VAL A 185 5.46 -3.57 -7.82
N TRP A 186 5.60 -3.40 -6.51
CA TRP A 186 5.08 -4.32 -5.50
C TRP A 186 3.55 -4.42 -5.53
N THR A 187 2.87 -3.28 -5.53
CA THR A 187 1.41 -3.26 -5.44
C THR A 187 0.72 -3.63 -6.75
N ASP A 188 1.31 -3.31 -7.91
CA ASP A 188 0.79 -3.79 -9.19
C ASP A 188 1.02 -5.31 -9.37
N SER A 189 2.12 -5.85 -8.81
CA SER A 189 2.36 -7.30 -8.79
C SER A 189 1.33 -8.04 -7.94
N HIS A 190 0.83 -7.43 -6.87
CA HIS A 190 -0.27 -7.96 -6.07
C HIS A 190 -1.54 -8.14 -6.89
N GLU A 191 -1.80 -7.22 -7.83
CA GLU A 191 -2.97 -7.25 -8.71
C GLU A 191 -2.80 -8.17 -9.93
N GLN A 192 -1.82 -9.09 -9.93
CA GLN A 192 -1.55 -10.00 -11.05
C GLN A 192 -2.78 -10.82 -11.44
N TYR A 193 -3.53 -11.30 -10.46
CA TYR A 193 -4.69 -12.17 -10.66
C TYR A 193 -6.04 -11.46 -10.47
N SER A 194 -6.02 -10.20 -10.05
CA SER A 194 -7.23 -9.37 -9.96
C SER A 194 -7.72 -8.97 -11.35
N SER A 195 -9.02 -8.77 -11.50
CA SER A 195 -9.63 -8.40 -12.78
C SER A 195 -10.88 -7.52 -12.59
N GLY A 196 -11.33 -6.87 -13.67
CA GLY A 196 -12.54 -6.07 -13.67
C GLY A 196 -12.50 -4.88 -12.73
N VAL A 197 -13.67 -4.52 -12.19
CA VAL A 197 -13.88 -3.32 -11.35
C VAL A 197 -13.05 -3.35 -10.07
N ASP A 198 -12.83 -4.54 -9.50
CA ASP A 198 -12.01 -4.74 -8.29
C ASP A 198 -10.58 -4.28 -8.53
N LYS A 199 -9.96 -4.78 -9.60
CA LYS A 199 -8.61 -4.35 -10.01
C LYS A 199 -8.53 -2.85 -10.30
N GLU A 200 -9.54 -2.30 -10.95
CA GLU A 200 -9.59 -0.87 -11.25
C GLU A 200 -9.65 -0.03 -9.98
N MET A 201 -10.45 -0.44 -8.99
CA MET A 201 -10.53 0.18 -7.68
C MET A 201 -9.17 0.20 -6.97
N ASP A 202 -8.52 -0.95 -6.90
CA ASP A 202 -7.27 -1.13 -6.18
C ASP A 202 -6.13 -0.34 -6.82
N LEU A 203 -5.99 -0.41 -8.14
CA LEU A 203 -4.97 0.36 -8.87
C LEU A 203 -5.18 1.87 -8.73
N TYR A 204 -6.44 2.36 -8.77
CA TYR A 204 -6.74 3.77 -8.57
C TYR A 204 -6.33 4.23 -7.17
N ASN A 205 -6.75 3.51 -6.13
CA ASN A 205 -6.47 3.87 -4.74
C ASN A 205 -4.97 3.75 -4.43
N ASN A 206 -4.29 2.75 -5.00
CA ASN A 206 -2.84 2.59 -4.93
C ASN A 206 -2.11 3.82 -5.50
N GLU A 207 -2.53 4.32 -6.66
CA GLU A 207 -1.94 5.52 -7.30
C GLU A 207 -2.17 6.77 -6.46
N VAL A 208 -3.38 6.96 -5.90
CA VAL A 208 -3.67 8.08 -5.01
C VAL A 208 -2.72 8.09 -3.81
N GLY A 209 -2.53 6.94 -3.17
CA GLY A 209 -1.61 6.82 -2.03
C GLY A 209 -0.18 7.18 -2.37
N ARG A 210 0.36 6.66 -3.49
CA ARG A 210 1.71 7.00 -3.98
C ARG A 210 1.85 8.49 -4.30
N THR A 211 0.84 9.09 -4.92
CA THR A 211 0.83 10.51 -5.27
C THR A 211 0.83 11.40 -4.03
N ILE A 212 0.04 11.06 -3.02
CA ILE A 212 0.03 11.78 -1.74
C ILE A 212 1.42 11.71 -1.09
N ALA A 213 2.04 10.53 -1.06
CA ALA A 213 3.38 10.37 -0.48
C ALA A 213 4.45 11.11 -1.27
N TYR A 214 4.38 11.10 -2.60
CA TYR A 214 5.30 11.84 -3.46
C TYR A 214 5.26 13.35 -3.19
N ASN A 215 4.07 13.92 -3.16
CA ASN A 215 3.87 15.35 -2.99
C ASN A 215 4.19 15.84 -1.56
N ASN A 216 4.06 14.95 -0.58
CA ASN A 216 4.20 15.28 0.84
C ASN A 216 5.27 14.41 1.51
N TYR A 217 6.37 14.18 0.84
CA TYR A 217 7.39 13.19 1.22
C TYR A 217 8.01 13.42 2.61
N SER A 218 8.00 14.66 3.11
CA SER A 218 8.47 15.01 4.46
C SER A 218 7.51 14.59 5.59
N TRP A 219 6.26 14.21 5.26
CA TRP A 219 5.28 13.86 6.29
C TRP A 219 5.64 12.57 7.02
N SER A 220 5.18 12.50 8.28
CA SER A 220 5.22 11.26 9.06
C SER A 220 4.12 10.29 8.59
N ILE A 221 4.28 9.01 8.91
CA ILE A 221 3.27 7.96 8.65
C ILE A 221 1.91 8.32 9.26
N ASN A 222 1.88 8.93 10.45
CA ASN A 222 0.63 9.36 11.10
C ASN A 222 -0.06 10.50 10.33
N LEU A 223 0.69 11.41 9.72
CA LEU A 223 0.11 12.46 8.89
C LEU A 223 -0.48 11.89 7.61
N TYR A 224 0.17 10.91 6.97
CA TYR A 224 -0.44 10.19 5.84
C TYR A 224 -1.76 9.53 6.25
N SER A 225 -1.79 8.80 7.36
CA SER A 225 -3.01 8.15 7.84
C SER A 225 -4.15 9.16 8.05
N SER A 226 -3.87 10.28 8.72
CA SER A 226 -4.89 11.30 9.00
C SER A 226 -5.39 11.98 7.72
N HIS A 227 -4.47 12.33 6.80
CA HIS A 227 -4.82 12.98 5.54
C HIS A 227 -5.62 12.04 4.64
N ILE A 228 -5.18 10.79 4.47
CA ILE A 228 -5.85 9.81 3.62
C ILE A 228 -7.26 9.50 4.14
N ARG A 229 -7.47 9.45 5.46
CA ARG A 229 -8.83 9.33 6.03
C ARG A 229 -9.72 10.50 5.62
N ASN A 230 -9.21 11.72 5.65
CA ASN A 230 -9.96 12.89 5.20
C ASN A 230 -10.26 12.82 3.69
N GLU A 231 -9.31 12.34 2.88
CA GLU A 231 -9.49 12.16 1.44
C GLU A 231 -10.57 11.08 1.14
N VAL A 232 -10.59 9.98 1.90
CA VAL A 232 -11.67 8.97 1.81
C VAL A 232 -13.02 9.62 2.14
N ALA A 233 -13.12 10.34 3.25
CA ALA A 233 -14.37 10.97 3.68
C ALA A 233 -14.87 12.03 2.69
N ASN A 234 -13.96 12.71 1.99
CA ASN A 234 -14.28 13.75 1.00
C ASN A 234 -14.54 13.20 -0.42
N GLY A 235 -14.51 11.88 -0.63
CA GLY A 235 -14.80 11.30 -1.93
C GLY A 235 -13.64 11.40 -2.95
N SER A 236 -12.40 11.57 -2.49
CA SER A 236 -11.23 11.65 -3.38
C SER A 236 -10.76 10.28 -3.90
N MET A 237 -11.27 9.19 -3.33
CA MET A 237 -10.95 7.82 -3.68
C MET A 237 -12.16 7.11 -4.26
N VAL A 238 -12.01 5.83 -4.60
CA VAL A 238 -13.08 5.03 -5.17
C VAL A 238 -13.32 3.77 -4.37
N ARG A 239 -14.57 3.32 -4.36
CA ARG A 239 -15.06 2.06 -3.79
C ARG A 239 -16.01 1.40 -4.78
N ILE A 240 -16.43 0.17 -4.53
CA ILE A 240 -17.40 -0.52 -5.35
C ILE A 240 -18.78 -0.45 -4.65
N ALA A 241 -19.79 -0.07 -5.40
CA ALA A 241 -21.20 -0.21 -5.02
C ALA A 241 -21.98 -0.64 -6.26
N GLU A 242 -22.86 -1.64 -6.11
CA GLU A 242 -23.67 -2.18 -7.20
C GLU A 242 -22.82 -2.57 -8.43
N ASP A 243 -21.68 -3.23 -8.19
CA ASP A 243 -20.71 -3.67 -9.22
C ASP A 243 -20.11 -2.52 -10.06
N LYS A 244 -20.10 -1.29 -9.55
CA LYS A 244 -19.58 -0.11 -10.21
C LYS A 244 -18.60 0.65 -9.31
N LEU A 245 -17.65 1.34 -9.93
CA LEU A 245 -16.83 2.32 -9.23
C LEU A 245 -17.65 3.55 -8.87
N VAL A 246 -17.70 3.86 -7.58
CA VAL A 246 -18.29 5.09 -7.05
C VAL A 246 -17.28 5.81 -6.17
N ARG A 247 -17.48 7.08 -5.90
CA ARG A 247 -16.66 7.82 -4.95
C ARG A 247 -16.81 7.27 -3.53
N THR A 248 -15.72 7.30 -2.78
CA THR A 248 -15.77 7.12 -1.33
C THR A 248 -16.61 8.22 -0.69
N ASN A 249 -17.00 8.04 0.57
CA ASN A 249 -17.84 8.96 1.30
C ASN A 249 -17.47 8.98 2.79
N GLY A 250 -18.27 9.64 3.63
CA GLY A 250 -18.03 9.76 5.06
C GLY A 250 -18.37 8.52 5.90
N ASP A 251 -18.79 7.41 5.31
CA ASP A 251 -19.16 6.19 6.05
C ASP A 251 -17.91 5.50 6.61
N LEU A 252 -17.93 5.11 7.90
CA LEU A 252 -16.83 4.48 8.64
C LEU A 252 -17.05 2.98 8.86
#